data_5e46b951b240a1441826618e836e4c06
#
_entry.id   5e46b951b240a1441826618e836e4c06
#
_cell.length_a   1.000
_cell.length_b   1.000
_cell.length_c   1.000
_cell.angle_alpha   90.00
_cell.angle_beta   90.00
_cell.angle_gamma   90.00
#
_symmetry.space_group_name_H-M   'P 1'
#
loop_
_entity.id
_entity.type
_entity.pdbx_description
1 polymer ?
#
loop_
_entity_poly.entity_id
_entity_poly.type
_entity_poly.pdbx_seq_one_letter_code
_entity_poly.pdbx_strand_id
1 'polypeptide(L)'
;MKSFKNFLLIIPVLSLLVCCIFCPITTQAAGLYSKYSVLIDADSGRILSGSNETTAVSMASTTKIMTLIIALENCDKNFVATTSAYAASMPDVQLNAVTGEQFIINDLYYSLMLESH
;
A
#
# COMPACT_ATOMS: atom_id res chain seq x y z
N MET A 1 16.15 -63.07 14.31
CA MET A 1 16.24 -62.51 12.95
C MET A 1 15.20 -61.39 12.60
N LYS A 2 13.99 -61.39 13.14
CA LYS A 2 13.01 -60.35 12.87
C LYS A 2 13.38 -58.96 13.48
N SER A 3 14.02 -58.93 14.68
CA SER A 3 14.40 -57.68 15.37
C SER A 3 15.49 -56.90 14.63
N PHE A 4 16.42 -57.54 13.99
CA PHE A 4 17.52 -56.90 13.25
C PHE A 4 17.05 -56.23 11.96
N LYS A 5 16.04 -56.79 11.29
CA LYS A 5 15.44 -56.19 10.09
C LYS A 5 14.68 -54.87 10.42
N ASN A 6 14.01 -54.83 11.58
CA ASN A 6 13.31 -53.62 12.01
C ASN A 6 14.28 -52.51 12.41
N PHE A 7 15.41 -52.84 13.01
CA PHE A 7 16.47 -51.89 13.35
C PHE A 7 17.10 -51.26 12.09
N LEU A 8 17.29 -52.06 11.03
CA LEU A 8 17.85 -51.57 9.77
C LEU A 8 16.93 -50.62 9.02
N LEU A 9 15.61 -50.67 9.27
CA LEU A 9 14.61 -49.77 8.69
C LEU A 9 14.50 -48.47 9.47
N ILE A 10 14.80 -48.45 10.77
CA ILE A 10 14.70 -47.26 11.62
C ILE A 10 15.75 -46.21 11.27
N ILE A 11 16.96 -46.65 10.91
CA ILE A 11 18.08 -45.76 10.60
C ILE A 11 17.78 -44.81 9.41
N PRO A 12 17.31 -45.31 8.24
CA PRO A 12 17.01 -44.42 7.10
C PRO A 12 15.80 -43.51 7.37
N VAL A 13 14.81 -43.97 8.13
CA VAL A 13 13.66 -43.14 8.51
C VAL A 13 14.09 -42.01 9.44
N LEU A 14 14.94 -42.29 10.42
CA LEU A 14 15.47 -41.28 11.33
C LEU A 14 16.37 -40.29 10.61
N SER A 15 17.19 -40.74 9.66
CA SER A 15 18.04 -39.90 8.80
C SER A 15 17.19 -38.95 7.93
N LEU A 16 16.08 -39.45 7.35
CA LEU A 16 15.18 -38.64 6.55
C LEU A 16 14.49 -37.55 7.40
N LEU A 17 14.09 -37.90 8.63
CA LEU A 17 13.44 -36.96 9.56
C LEU A 17 14.41 -35.85 9.99
N VAL A 18 15.68 -36.21 10.27
CA VAL A 18 16.72 -35.22 10.61
C VAL A 18 17.01 -34.30 9.42
N CYS A 19 17.05 -34.84 8.20
CA CYS A 19 17.28 -34.08 6.98
C CYS A 19 16.13 -33.02 6.76
N CYS A 20 14.89 -33.38 7.05
CA CYS A 20 13.74 -32.43 6.96
C CYS A 20 13.81 -31.32 8.01
N ILE A 21 14.35 -31.60 9.21
CA ILE A 21 14.47 -30.61 10.29
C ILE A 21 15.58 -29.57 9.99
N PHE A 22 16.66 -30.00 9.35
CA PHE A 22 17.81 -29.16 9.01
C PHE A 22 17.76 -28.57 7.59
N CYS A 23 16.71 -28.87 6.82
CA CYS A 23 16.53 -28.25 5.51
C CYS A 23 16.16 -26.76 5.73
N PRO A 24 17.04 -25.79 5.39
CA PRO A 24 16.70 -24.38 5.52
C PRO A 24 15.54 -24.08 4.56
N ILE A 25 14.37 -23.76 5.11
CA ILE A 25 13.27 -23.19 4.32
C ILE A 25 13.73 -21.79 3.95
N THR A 26 14.34 -21.63 2.79
CA THR A 26 14.60 -20.32 2.22
C THR A 26 13.26 -19.75 1.76
N THR A 27 12.62 -18.97 2.61
CA THR A 27 11.52 -18.11 2.19
C THR A 27 12.12 -17.00 1.33
N GLN A 28 12.04 -17.16 0.03
CA GLN A 28 12.37 -16.08 -0.89
C GLN A 28 11.24 -15.07 -0.79
N ALA A 29 11.53 -13.91 -0.23
CA ALA A 29 10.59 -12.80 -0.26
C ALA A 29 10.21 -12.53 -1.72
N ALA A 30 8.92 -12.48 -2.02
CA ALA A 30 8.45 -12.09 -3.36
C ALA A 30 9.06 -10.72 -3.68
N GLY A 31 9.83 -10.64 -4.76
CA GLY A 31 10.44 -9.39 -5.19
C GLY A 31 9.34 -8.34 -5.38
N LEU A 32 9.48 -7.18 -4.76
CA LEU A 32 8.60 -6.06 -5.03
C LEU A 32 8.81 -5.63 -6.48
N TYR A 33 7.76 -5.71 -7.29
CA TYR A 33 7.78 -5.22 -8.67
C TYR A 33 7.85 -3.67 -8.73
N SER A 34 7.62 -3.00 -7.60
CA SER A 34 7.70 -1.55 -7.51
C SER A 34 9.14 -1.07 -7.58
N LYS A 35 9.38 -0.08 -8.44
CA LYS A 35 10.65 0.61 -8.58
C LYS A 35 10.99 1.48 -7.36
N TYR A 36 9.96 1.95 -6.70
CA TYR A 36 10.00 2.84 -5.53
C TYR A 36 9.08 2.28 -4.45
N SER A 37 9.59 2.11 -3.27
CA SER A 37 8.81 1.62 -2.14
C SER A 37 9.38 2.09 -0.83
N VAL A 38 8.53 2.25 0.16
CA VAL A 38 8.92 2.51 1.54
C VAL A 38 7.95 1.80 2.48
N LEU A 39 8.49 1.17 3.49
CA LEU A 39 7.77 0.62 4.62
C LEU A 39 8.19 1.38 5.87
N ILE A 40 7.24 1.99 6.55
CA ILE A 40 7.49 2.76 7.76
C ILE A 40 6.75 2.15 8.94
N ASP A 41 7.31 2.32 10.10
CA ASP A 41 6.63 2.09 11.36
C ASP A 41 5.65 3.25 11.62
N ALA A 42 4.37 2.94 11.80
CA ALA A 42 3.31 3.95 11.86
C ALA A 42 3.39 4.84 13.11
N ASP A 43 3.91 4.32 14.22
CA ASP A 43 3.97 5.05 15.49
C ASP A 43 5.19 5.97 15.56
N SER A 44 6.35 5.48 15.10
CA SER A 44 7.62 6.20 15.19
C SER A 44 8.03 6.93 13.91
N GLY A 45 7.40 6.64 12.77
CA GLY A 45 7.81 7.14 11.46
C GLY A 45 9.13 6.55 10.94
N ARG A 46 9.70 5.55 11.64
CA ARG A 46 10.99 4.95 11.26
C ARG A 46 10.84 4.11 9.98
N ILE A 47 11.74 4.31 9.04
CA ILE A 47 11.84 3.48 7.84
C ILE A 47 12.33 2.08 8.23
N LEU A 48 11.54 1.06 7.94
CA LEU A 48 11.84 -0.35 8.17
C LEU A 48 12.48 -1.00 6.94
N SER A 49 12.05 -0.60 5.75
CA SER A 49 12.57 -1.07 4.47
C SER A 49 12.22 -0.07 3.37
N GLY A 50 13.02 0.01 2.32
CA GLY A 50 12.74 0.88 1.19
C GLY A 50 13.56 0.52 -0.04
N SER A 51 13.10 0.97 -1.18
CA SER A 51 13.82 0.95 -2.46
C SER A 51 13.63 2.29 -3.13
N ASN A 52 14.73 3.02 -3.34
CA ASN A 52 14.72 4.39 -3.89
C ASN A 52 13.72 5.34 -3.17
N GLU A 53 13.54 5.15 -1.88
CA GLU A 53 12.52 5.79 -1.04
C GLU A 53 12.70 7.32 -0.91
N THR A 54 13.90 7.82 -1.17
CA THR A 54 14.22 9.26 -1.13
C THR A 54 14.27 9.90 -2.52
N THR A 55 14.01 9.12 -3.58
CA THR A 55 14.08 9.62 -4.96
C THR A 55 12.81 10.40 -5.30
N ALA A 56 12.96 11.63 -5.77
CA ALA A 56 11.84 12.42 -6.25
C ALA A 56 11.28 11.83 -7.55
N VAL A 57 10.00 11.47 -7.53
CA VAL A 57 9.31 10.82 -8.65
C VAL A 57 7.90 11.37 -8.81
N SER A 58 7.35 11.23 -10.01
CA SER A 58 5.92 11.49 -10.24
C SER A 58 5.10 10.37 -9.60
N MET A 59 4.29 10.74 -8.62
CA MET A 59 3.48 9.79 -7.84
C MET A 59 2.07 9.59 -8.39
N ALA A 60 1.74 10.23 -9.51
CA ALA A 60 0.40 10.21 -10.10
C ALA A 60 -0.68 10.52 -9.03
N SER A 61 -1.80 9.79 -9.03
CA SER A 61 -2.93 10.03 -8.12
C SER A 61 -2.64 9.83 -6.63
N THR A 62 -1.51 9.21 -6.24
CA THR A 62 -1.16 9.12 -4.82
C THR A 62 -0.89 10.49 -4.19
N THR A 63 -0.62 11.53 -4.99
CA THR A 63 -0.56 12.93 -4.55
C THR A 63 -1.85 13.39 -3.87
N LYS A 64 -3.01 12.82 -4.27
CA LYS A 64 -4.32 13.17 -3.71
C LYS A 64 -4.46 12.79 -2.23
N ILE A 65 -3.68 11.85 -1.74
CA ILE A 65 -3.61 11.52 -0.31
C ILE A 65 -3.15 12.74 0.49
N MET A 66 -2.12 13.44 0.04
CA MET A 66 -1.66 14.67 0.70
C MET A 66 -2.70 15.79 0.59
N THR A 67 -3.36 15.93 -0.56
CA THR A 67 -4.47 16.89 -0.74
C THR A 67 -5.58 16.64 0.26
N LEU A 68 -5.97 15.36 0.45
CA LEU A 68 -7.00 15.00 1.44
C LEU A 68 -6.56 15.32 2.87
N ILE A 69 -5.31 15.00 3.25
CA ILE A 69 -4.79 15.28 4.59
C ILE A 69 -4.87 16.79 4.87
N ILE A 70 -4.37 17.61 3.95
CA ILE A 70 -4.40 19.09 4.09
C ILE A 70 -5.85 19.58 4.18
N ALA A 71 -6.76 19.04 3.39
CA ALA A 71 -8.16 19.43 3.42
C ALA A 71 -8.84 19.05 4.74
N LEU A 72 -8.58 17.85 5.26
CA LEU A 72 -9.09 17.38 6.56
C LEU A 72 -8.59 18.24 7.73
N GLU A 73 -7.37 18.77 7.65
CA GLU A 73 -6.78 19.60 8.70
C GLU A 73 -7.28 21.06 8.65
N ASN A 74 -7.72 21.55 7.48
CA ASN A 74 -7.97 22.96 7.26
C ASN A 74 -9.43 23.31 6.91
N CYS A 75 -10.26 22.31 6.54
CA CYS A 75 -11.63 22.55 6.11
C CYS A 75 -12.64 21.89 7.05
N ASP A 76 -13.73 22.57 7.35
CA ASP A 76 -14.89 21.92 7.97
C ASP A 76 -15.54 20.99 6.94
N LYS A 77 -15.73 19.73 7.32
CA LYS A 77 -16.35 18.70 6.48
C LYS A 77 -17.76 19.06 5.98
N ASN A 78 -18.48 19.90 6.73
CA ASN A 78 -19.82 20.36 6.39
C ASN A 78 -19.80 21.67 5.57
N PHE A 79 -18.62 22.22 5.31
CA PHE A 79 -18.51 23.44 4.50
C PHE A 79 -19.01 23.18 3.08
N VAL A 80 -19.78 24.13 2.56
CA VAL A 80 -20.28 24.10 1.18
C VAL A 80 -19.32 24.87 0.29
N ALA A 81 -18.57 24.15 -0.53
CA ALA A 81 -17.68 24.73 -1.52
C ALA A 81 -18.44 25.08 -2.80
N THR A 82 -18.12 26.22 -3.40
CA THR A 82 -18.66 26.62 -4.70
C THR A 82 -17.58 26.47 -5.77
N THR A 83 -17.89 25.77 -6.85
CA THR A 83 -16.98 25.54 -7.97
C THR A 83 -16.64 26.85 -8.67
N SER A 84 -15.36 27.20 -8.68
CA SER A 84 -14.88 28.37 -9.43
C SER A 84 -14.83 28.07 -10.93
N ALA A 85 -14.81 29.12 -11.77
CA ALA A 85 -14.59 28.95 -13.22
C ALA A 85 -13.25 28.28 -13.52
N TYR A 86 -12.22 28.53 -12.70
CA TYR A 86 -10.92 27.88 -12.82
C TYR A 86 -11.03 26.37 -12.55
N ALA A 87 -11.64 25.97 -11.44
CA ALA A 87 -11.80 24.55 -11.09
C ALA A 87 -12.61 23.79 -12.15
N ALA A 88 -13.70 24.42 -12.66
CA ALA A 88 -14.53 23.84 -13.72
C ALA A 88 -13.79 23.65 -15.07
N SER A 89 -12.70 24.37 -15.29
CA SER A 89 -11.92 24.33 -16.54
C SER A 89 -10.71 23.39 -16.49
N MET A 90 -10.44 22.73 -15.35
CA MET A 90 -9.29 21.86 -15.23
C MET A 90 -9.44 20.62 -16.10
N PRO A 91 -8.39 20.23 -16.85
CA PRO A 91 -8.39 19.03 -17.68
C PRO A 91 -8.25 17.75 -16.86
N ASP A 92 -8.47 16.62 -17.50
CA ASP A 92 -8.27 15.23 -17.03
C ASP A 92 -9.37 14.70 -16.10
N VAL A 93 -9.06 13.76 -15.22
CA VAL A 93 -10.04 13.08 -14.39
C VAL A 93 -10.83 14.09 -13.56
N GLN A 94 -12.10 14.29 -13.91
CA GLN A 94 -12.94 15.38 -13.41
C GLN A 94 -14.29 14.85 -12.90
N LEU A 95 -14.81 15.53 -11.86
CA LEU A 95 -16.20 15.42 -11.43
C LEU A 95 -17.19 16.00 -12.45
N ASN A 96 -16.69 16.71 -13.48
CA ASN A 96 -17.47 17.48 -14.45
C ASN A 96 -18.34 18.57 -13.81
N ALA A 97 -17.90 19.12 -12.69
CA ALA A 97 -18.56 20.19 -11.98
C ALA A 97 -18.63 21.46 -12.85
N VAL A 98 -19.78 22.13 -12.85
CA VAL A 98 -19.94 23.40 -13.57
C VAL A 98 -19.69 24.60 -12.66
N THR A 99 -19.31 25.74 -13.25
CA THR A 99 -19.09 26.97 -12.50
C THR A 99 -20.33 27.38 -11.68
N GLY A 100 -20.15 27.62 -10.39
CA GLY A 100 -21.22 27.97 -9.46
C GLY A 100 -21.90 26.77 -8.81
N GLU A 101 -21.61 25.55 -9.23
CA GLU A 101 -22.14 24.36 -8.60
C GLU A 101 -21.58 24.20 -7.18
N GLN A 102 -22.39 23.70 -6.27
CA GLN A 102 -22.05 23.60 -4.84
C GLN A 102 -21.97 22.15 -4.38
N PHE A 103 -20.94 21.86 -3.60
CA PHE A 103 -20.70 20.55 -3.02
C PHE A 103 -20.38 20.67 -1.53
N ILE A 104 -20.82 19.71 -0.74
CA ILE A 104 -20.36 19.55 0.62
C ILE A 104 -18.92 18.99 0.56
N ILE A 105 -17.99 19.58 1.30
CA ILE A 105 -16.57 19.17 1.30
C ILE A 105 -16.41 17.67 1.59
N ASN A 106 -17.20 17.13 2.50
CA ASN A 106 -17.14 15.69 2.81
C ASN A 106 -17.42 14.82 1.59
N ASP A 107 -18.34 15.20 0.71
CA ASP A 107 -18.65 14.44 -0.51
C ASP A 107 -17.50 14.53 -1.53
N LEU A 108 -16.83 15.69 -1.59
CA LEU A 108 -15.63 15.85 -2.40
C LEU A 108 -14.46 14.99 -1.92
N TYR A 109 -14.35 14.69 -0.62
CA TYR A 109 -13.33 13.74 -0.10
C TYR A 109 -13.52 12.35 -0.68
N TYR A 110 -14.75 11.86 -0.74
CA TYR A 110 -15.04 10.55 -1.37
C TYR A 110 -14.76 10.58 -2.87
N SER A 111 -15.18 11.63 -3.57
CA SER A 111 -14.92 11.82 -4.99
C SER A 111 -13.41 11.82 -5.29
N LEU A 112 -12.63 12.55 -4.49
CA LEU A 112 -11.17 12.61 -4.60
C LEU A 112 -10.50 11.25 -4.43
N MET A 113 -10.94 10.45 -3.45
CA MET A 113 -10.25 9.21 -3.07
C MET A 113 -10.76 7.98 -3.79
N LEU A 114 -12.03 7.90 -4.15
CA LEU A 114 -12.62 6.72 -4.79
C LEU A 114 -12.56 6.81 -6.31
N GLU A 115 -12.81 8.00 -6.87
CA GLU A 115 -12.88 8.21 -8.32
C GLU A 115 -11.67 8.97 -8.85
N SER A 116 -10.83 9.49 -7.95
CA SER A 116 -9.63 10.25 -8.31
C SER A 116 -9.91 11.57 -9.04
N HIS A 117 -11.07 12.17 -8.81
CA HIS A 117 -11.45 13.49 -9.35
C HIS A 117 -10.63 14.62 -8.76
#